data_6e438f7668c0de29142cffac8e6af204
#
_entry.id   6e438f7668c0de29142cffac8e6af204
#
_cell.length_a   1.000
_cell.length_b   1.000
_cell.length_c   1.000
_cell.angle_alpha   90.00
_cell.angle_beta   90.00
_cell.angle_gamma   90.00
#
_symmetry.space_group_name_H-M   'P 1'
#
loop_
_entity.id
_entity.type
_entity.pdbx_description
1 polymer ?
#
loop_
_entity_poly.entity_id
_entity_poly.type
_entity_poly.pdbx_seq_one_letter_code
_entity_poly.pdbx_strand_id
1 'polypeptide(L)'
;MPAPLIRRPFLRAALLVLALSTMAARAAEAPHVSGARTMEAAGMVDLRMRVPDISQDIRYAGRDNFIGAPVDGYEAPACWLRHEAATALARVEMALRRENRRLHLFDCYRPVRAVAHFMRWLDEADDPRTRAVYYPTLEKSLLRGTYIAPQSGHSRGATVDLTLLACDADDAACAPLDMGTPFDFFGSRAHTDSDEVDAAQRANRHALRAAMAAEGFVNLPEEWWHFRLQPEPTPGIYYDVPVTSAGLPAPSARDRARVDPAIRR
;
A
#
# COMPACT_ATOMS: atom_id res chain seq x y z
N MET A 1 -14.61 -10.00 93.04
CA MET A 1 -13.85 -9.31 91.91
C MET A 1 -13.57 -10.32 90.88
N PRO A 2 -14.15 -10.27 89.67
CA PRO A 2 -13.86 -11.17 88.61
C PRO A 2 -12.75 -10.62 87.66
N ALA A 3 -11.88 -11.51 87.23
CA ALA A 3 -10.76 -11.23 86.35
C ALA A 3 -11.20 -10.97 84.91
N PRO A 4 -10.43 -10.18 84.08
CA PRO A 4 -10.82 -9.83 82.75
C PRO A 4 -10.41 -10.92 81.74
N LEU A 5 -11.35 -11.22 80.84
CA LEU A 5 -11.16 -12.11 79.64
C LEU A 5 -10.31 -11.42 78.59
N ILE A 6 -9.15 -11.99 78.29
CA ILE A 6 -8.28 -11.58 77.16
C ILE A 6 -8.83 -12.18 75.91
N ARG A 7 -9.34 -11.34 74.98
CA ARG A 7 -9.70 -11.69 73.62
C ARG A 7 -8.45 -11.74 72.70
N ARG A 8 -8.14 -12.89 72.14
CA ARG A 8 -7.11 -13.05 71.10
C ARG A 8 -7.66 -12.62 69.74
N PRO A 9 -6.92 -11.80 68.94
CA PRO A 9 -7.34 -11.49 67.58
C PRO A 9 -6.98 -12.66 66.65
N PHE A 10 -7.98 -13.13 65.88
CA PHE A 10 -7.78 -14.06 64.76
C PHE A 10 -7.11 -13.34 63.58
N LEU A 11 -5.86 -13.71 63.31
CA LEU A 11 -5.14 -13.28 62.11
C LEU A 11 -5.69 -14.07 60.93
N ARG A 12 -6.48 -13.43 60.05
CA ARG A 12 -6.89 -13.99 58.77
C ARG A 12 -5.74 -13.77 57.77
N ALA A 13 -5.00 -14.85 57.47
CA ALA A 13 -4.05 -14.86 56.38
C ALA A 13 -4.82 -14.86 55.04
N ALA A 14 -4.80 -13.77 54.31
CA ALA A 14 -5.29 -13.69 52.94
C ALA A 14 -4.20 -14.26 52.00
N LEU A 15 -4.43 -15.44 51.47
CA LEU A 15 -3.62 -16.01 50.38
C LEU A 15 -3.93 -15.23 49.09
N LEU A 16 -2.99 -14.39 48.70
CA LEU A 16 -3.01 -13.72 47.40
C LEU A 16 -2.49 -14.72 46.35
N VAL A 17 -3.40 -15.33 45.62
CA VAL A 17 -3.04 -16.19 44.45
C VAL A 17 -2.68 -15.27 43.27
N LEU A 18 -1.38 -15.11 43.05
CA LEU A 18 -0.86 -14.39 41.90
C LEU A 18 -1.01 -15.28 40.65
N ALA A 19 -2.08 -15.05 39.90
CA ALA A 19 -2.25 -15.71 38.57
C ALA A 19 -1.24 -15.08 37.59
N LEU A 20 -0.10 -15.70 37.37
CA LEU A 20 0.79 -15.40 36.26
C LEU A 20 0.10 -15.81 34.97
N SER A 21 -0.52 -14.86 34.29
CA SER A 21 -0.97 -15.04 32.90
C SER A 21 0.28 -15.06 32.02
N THR A 22 0.74 -16.24 31.64
CA THR A 22 1.75 -16.43 30.61
C THR A 22 1.11 -16.04 29.27
N MET A 23 1.31 -14.80 28.84
CA MET A 23 1.14 -14.42 27.43
C MET A 23 2.20 -15.19 26.63
N ALA A 24 1.82 -16.36 26.11
CA ALA A 24 2.61 -17.04 25.12
C ALA A 24 2.71 -16.09 23.90
N ALA A 25 3.91 -15.53 23.69
CA ALA A 25 4.22 -14.83 22.45
C ALA A 25 4.00 -15.83 21.32
N ARG A 26 2.91 -15.64 20.58
CA ARG A 26 2.63 -16.43 19.38
C ARG A 26 3.76 -16.10 18.41
N ALA A 27 4.67 -17.06 18.18
CA ALA A 27 5.66 -16.95 17.13
C ALA A 27 4.90 -16.58 15.84
N ALA A 28 5.30 -15.49 15.18
CA ALA A 28 4.71 -15.09 13.93
C ALA A 28 4.88 -16.27 12.95
N GLU A 29 3.76 -16.86 12.55
CA GLU A 29 3.75 -17.95 11.60
C GLU A 29 4.40 -17.49 10.30
N ALA A 30 5.30 -18.30 9.73
CA ALA A 30 5.93 -17.98 8.46
C ALA A 30 4.86 -17.69 7.40
N PRO A 31 5.06 -16.69 6.52
CA PRO A 31 4.04 -16.30 5.57
C PRO A 31 3.65 -17.47 4.66
N HIS A 32 2.36 -17.77 4.59
CA HIS A 32 1.86 -18.80 3.72
C HIS A 32 1.81 -18.30 2.26
N VAL A 33 2.67 -18.84 1.40
CA VAL A 33 2.61 -18.56 -0.05
C VAL A 33 1.64 -19.53 -0.68
N SER A 34 0.58 -18.98 -1.31
CA SER A 34 -0.45 -19.76 -2.00
C SER A 34 0.12 -20.55 -3.18
N GLY A 35 -0.41 -21.76 -3.40
CA GLY A 35 -0.12 -22.56 -4.59
C GLY A 35 -0.85 -22.12 -5.86
N ALA A 36 -1.60 -21.00 -5.84
CA ALA A 36 -2.28 -20.45 -7.02
C ALA A 36 -1.27 -20.18 -8.16
N ARG A 37 -1.65 -20.54 -9.38
CA ARG A 37 -0.82 -20.37 -10.60
C ARG A 37 -1.39 -19.36 -11.57
N THR A 38 -2.64 -18.91 -11.38
CA THR A 38 -3.29 -17.89 -12.21
C THR A 38 -3.93 -16.83 -11.30
N MET A 39 -4.19 -15.65 -11.87
CA MET A 39 -4.85 -14.55 -11.16
C MET A 39 -6.26 -14.94 -10.70
N GLU A 40 -6.99 -15.68 -11.52
CA GLU A 40 -8.33 -16.19 -11.20
C GLU A 40 -8.27 -17.19 -10.05
N ALA A 41 -7.31 -18.13 -10.05
CA ALA A 41 -7.11 -19.08 -8.95
C ALA A 41 -6.69 -18.36 -7.64
N ALA A 42 -6.01 -17.21 -7.75
CA ALA A 42 -5.70 -16.31 -6.64
C ALA A 42 -6.92 -15.45 -6.22
N GLY A 43 -8.05 -15.55 -6.91
CA GLY A 43 -9.26 -14.75 -6.67
C GLY A 43 -9.04 -13.26 -6.95
N MET A 44 -8.20 -12.93 -7.92
CA MET A 44 -7.90 -11.56 -8.34
C MET A 44 -8.58 -11.22 -9.66
N VAL A 45 -8.85 -9.95 -9.88
CA VAL A 45 -9.45 -9.40 -11.08
C VAL A 45 -8.64 -8.19 -11.54
N ASP A 46 -8.44 -8.04 -12.85
CA ASP A 46 -7.91 -6.79 -13.42
C ASP A 46 -8.92 -5.66 -13.17
N LEU A 47 -8.47 -4.57 -12.58
CA LEU A 47 -9.34 -3.45 -12.21
C LEU A 47 -10.08 -2.85 -13.41
N ARG A 48 -9.52 -2.94 -14.62
CA ARG A 48 -10.19 -2.51 -15.86
C ARG A 48 -11.47 -3.27 -16.18
N MET A 49 -11.67 -4.45 -15.58
CA MET A 49 -12.96 -5.16 -15.64
C MET A 49 -14.08 -4.44 -14.85
N ARG A 50 -13.72 -3.56 -13.93
CA ARG A 50 -14.64 -2.76 -13.11
C ARG A 50 -14.70 -1.31 -13.59
N VAL A 51 -13.55 -0.76 -13.96
CA VAL A 51 -13.36 0.62 -14.43
C VAL A 51 -12.50 0.58 -15.69
N PRO A 52 -13.12 0.41 -16.88
CA PRO A 52 -12.37 0.16 -18.13
C PRO A 52 -11.35 1.24 -18.50
N ASP A 53 -11.59 2.47 -18.10
CA ASP A 53 -10.78 3.66 -18.38
C ASP A 53 -10.01 4.17 -17.16
N ILE A 54 -9.77 3.31 -16.14
CA ILE A 54 -8.97 3.68 -14.99
C ILE A 54 -7.55 4.08 -15.42
N SER A 55 -7.09 5.23 -14.91
CA SER A 55 -5.74 5.71 -15.19
C SER A 55 -4.71 4.87 -14.41
N GLN A 56 -3.70 4.34 -15.09
CA GLN A 56 -2.66 3.56 -14.45
C GLN A 56 -1.32 3.69 -15.18
N ASP A 57 -0.25 3.72 -14.38
CA ASP A 57 1.14 3.64 -14.79
C ASP A 57 1.86 2.70 -13.81
N ILE A 58 1.70 1.38 -14.04
CA ILE A 58 2.25 0.36 -13.14
C ILE A 58 3.77 0.40 -13.23
N ARG A 59 4.39 1.14 -12.30
CA ARG A 59 5.79 1.56 -12.31
C ARG A 59 6.76 0.40 -12.36
N TYR A 60 6.44 -0.70 -11.70
CA TYR A 60 7.34 -1.85 -11.62
C TYR A 60 7.35 -2.72 -12.89
N ALA A 61 6.40 -2.51 -13.80
CA ALA A 61 6.46 -3.09 -15.14
C ALA A 61 7.44 -2.37 -16.08
N GLY A 62 7.92 -1.19 -15.70
CA GLY A 62 8.82 -0.33 -16.47
C GLY A 62 10.13 -0.05 -15.74
N ARG A 63 10.80 1.01 -16.19
CA ARG A 63 12.08 1.48 -15.63
C ARG A 63 11.94 2.69 -14.71
N ASP A 64 10.75 3.31 -14.68
CA ASP A 64 10.49 4.51 -13.87
C ASP A 64 10.08 4.13 -12.45
N ASN A 65 11.03 3.57 -11.71
CA ASN A 65 10.92 3.14 -10.32
C ASN A 65 12.30 3.22 -9.63
N PHE A 66 12.35 3.01 -8.33
CA PHE A 66 13.57 3.16 -7.54
C PHE A 66 14.69 2.15 -7.89
N ILE A 67 14.35 1.03 -8.56
CA ILE A 67 15.34 0.05 -9.05
C ILE A 67 15.96 0.53 -10.36
N GLY A 68 15.21 1.27 -11.20
CA GLY A 68 15.64 1.72 -12.53
C GLY A 68 15.52 0.64 -13.62
N ALA A 69 14.82 -0.47 -13.31
CA ALA A 69 14.62 -1.61 -14.21
C ALA A 69 13.23 -2.24 -13.98
N PRO A 70 12.69 -3.01 -14.95
CA PRO A 70 11.51 -3.82 -14.71
C PRO A 70 11.74 -4.81 -13.56
N VAL A 71 10.72 -4.99 -12.73
CA VAL A 71 10.79 -5.82 -11.53
C VAL A 71 10.32 -7.23 -11.83
N ASP A 72 10.97 -8.23 -11.22
CA ASP A 72 10.63 -9.64 -11.40
C ASP A 72 9.14 -9.92 -11.16
N GLY A 73 8.51 -10.58 -12.09
CA GLY A 73 7.10 -10.94 -12.00
C GLY A 73 6.12 -9.88 -12.52
N TYR A 74 6.58 -8.71 -12.97
CA TYR A 74 5.76 -7.75 -13.71
C TYR A 74 5.98 -7.94 -15.22
N GLU A 75 5.15 -8.78 -15.83
CA GLU A 75 5.21 -9.08 -17.27
C GLU A 75 4.29 -8.16 -18.09
N ALA A 76 3.39 -7.43 -17.43
CA ALA A 76 2.53 -6.43 -18.04
C ALA A 76 2.19 -5.30 -17.05
N PRO A 77 1.92 -4.06 -17.54
CA PRO A 77 1.46 -2.96 -16.71
C PRO A 77 -0.04 -3.09 -16.42
N ALA A 78 -0.42 -4.02 -15.54
CA ALA A 78 -1.81 -4.31 -15.19
C ALA A 78 -2.04 -4.28 -13.68
N CYS A 79 -3.14 -3.66 -13.26
CA CYS A 79 -3.56 -3.61 -11.87
C CYS A 79 -4.48 -4.79 -11.55
N TRP A 80 -3.97 -5.78 -10.86
CA TRP A 80 -4.73 -6.90 -10.31
C TRP A 80 -4.98 -6.71 -8.82
N LEU A 81 -6.21 -6.95 -8.40
CA LEU A 81 -6.62 -6.87 -6.99
C LEU A 81 -7.58 -8.01 -6.64
N ARG A 82 -7.68 -8.36 -5.36
CA ARG A 82 -8.77 -9.19 -4.86
C ARG A 82 -10.10 -8.54 -5.22
N HIS A 83 -11.13 -9.37 -5.49
CA HIS A 83 -12.45 -8.90 -5.91
C HIS A 83 -13.03 -7.81 -5.01
N GLU A 84 -12.86 -7.97 -3.70
CA GLU A 84 -13.35 -7.04 -2.69
C GLU A 84 -12.64 -5.69 -2.80
N ALA A 85 -11.31 -5.71 -2.93
CA ALA A 85 -10.50 -4.50 -3.07
C ALA A 85 -10.77 -3.78 -4.41
N ALA A 86 -10.87 -4.53 -5.51
CA ALA A 86 -11.23 -3.97 -6.81
C ALA A 86 -12.61 -3.32 -6.81
N THR A 87 -13.58 -3.93 -6.11
CA THR A 87 -14.94 -3.40 -6.00
C THR A 87 -14.98 -2.13 -5.14
N ALA A 88 -14.28 -2.11 -4.02
CA ALA A 88 -14.18 -0.94 -3.17
C ALA A 88 -13.48 0.22 -3.92
N LEU A 89 -12.35 -0.07 -4.59
CA LEU A 89 -11.62 0.95 -5.34
C LEU A 89 -12.42 1.54 -6.51
N ALA A 90 -13.24 0.72 -7.19
CA ALA A 90 -14.15 1.20 -8.21
C ALA A 90 -15.18 2.20 -7.65
N ARG A 91 -15.68 1.99 -6.41
CA ARG A 91 -16.58 2.94 -5.76
C ARG A 91 -15.88 4.25 -5.41
N VAL A 92 -14.61 4.21 -4.94
CA VAL A 92 -13.80 5.42 -4.74
C VAL A 92 -13.69 6.21 -6.04
N GLU A 93 -13.31 5.56 -7.14
CA GLU A 93 -13.19 6.22 -8.46
C GLU A 93 -14.51 6.83 -8.90
N MET A 94 -15.62 6.12 -8.77
CA MET A 94 -16.95 6.66 -9.12
C MET A 94 -17.39 7.84 -8.25
N ALA A 95 -17.01 7.89 -6.99
CA ALA A 95 -17.27 9.03 -6.12
C ALA A 95 -16.43 10.25 -6.52
N LEU A 96 -15.14 10.05 -6.78
CA LEU A 96 -14.22 11.10 -7.19
C LEU A 96 -14.59 11.76 -8.53
N ARG A 97 -15.10 10.99 -9.49
CA ARG A 97 -15.58 11.53 -10.79
C ARG A 97 -16.69 12.58 -10.66
N ARG A 98 -17.51 12.50 -9.62
CA ARG A 98 -18.55 13.51 -9.34
C ARG A 98 -17.95 14.85 -8.88
N GLU A 99 -16.67 14.84 -8.49
CA GLU A 99 -15.90 16.00 -8.04
C GLU A 99 -14.84 16.44 -9.07
N ASN A 100 -14.93 15.96 -10.31
CA ASN A 100 -13.95 16.19 -11.37
C ASN A 100 -12.55 15.71 -10.94
N ARG A 101 -12.48 14.56 -10.26
CA ARG A 101 -11.25 13.93 -9.82
C ARG A 101 -11.22 12.49 -10.27
N ARG A 102 -10.03 11.94 -10.41
CA ARG A 102 -9.81 10.53 -10.75
C ARG A 102 -8.64 9.96 -9.95
N LEU A 103 -8.62 8.63 -9.85
CA LEU A 103 -7.45 7.90 -9.36
C LEU A 103 -6.45 7.67 -10.49
N HIS A 104 -5.16 7.66 -10.13
CA HIS A 104 -4.08 7.18 -10.97
C HIS A 104 -3.24 6.17 -10.20
N LEU A 105 -3.08 4.97 -10.73
CA LEU A 105 -2.50 3.82 -10.03
C LEU A 105 -1.03 3.65 -10.38
N PHE A 106 -0.20 3.42 -9.36
CA PHE A 106 1.23 3.14 -9.51
C PHE A 106 1.56 1.67 -9.27
N ASP A 107 0.90 1.03 -8.29
CA ASP A 107 1.03 -0.41 -8.01
C ASP A 107 -0.25 -0.97 -7.38
N CYS A 108 -0.45 -2.28 -7.62
CA CYS A 108 -1.58 -3.02 -7.07
C CYS A 108 -1.08 -4.32 -6.42
N TYR A 109 -1.53 -5.48 -6.85
CA TYR A 109 -0.93 -6.74 -6.44
C TYR A 109 0.53 -6.81 -6.90
N ARG A 110 1.42 -7.16 -5.97
CA ARG A 110 2.88 -7.33 -6.19
C ARG A 110 3.25 -8.78 -5.86
N PRO A 111 3.74 -9.58 -6.81
CA PRO A 111 4.10 -10.97 -6.54
C PRO A 111 5.26 -11.06 -5.53
N VAL A 112 5.31 -12.17 -4.77
CA VAL A 112 6.37 -12.40 -3.76
C VAL A 112 7.76 -12.31 -4.38
N ARG A 113 7.96 -12.77 -5.63
CA ARG A 113 9.24 -12.66 -6.35
C ARG A 113 9.68 -11.21 -6.59
N ALA A 114 8.73 -10.28 -6.75
CA ALA A 114 9.03 -8.86 -6.87
C ALA A 114 9.57 -8.29 -5.55
N VAL A 115 8.98 -8.67 -4.43
CA VAL A 115 9.50 -8.31 -3.10
C VAL A 115 10.90 -8.89 -2.89
N ALA A 116 11.15 -10.12 -3.32
CA ALA A 116 12.48 -10.72 -3.29
C ALA A 116 13.48 -9.97 -4.17
N HIS A 117 13.04 -9.41 -5.32
CA HIS A 117 13.87 -8.52 -6.15
C HIS A 117 14.23 -7.24 -5.40
N PHE A 118 13.28 -6.59 -4.71
CA PHE A 118 13.56 -5.42 -3.88
C PHE A 118 14.60 -5.71 -2.80
N MET A 119 14.48 -6.88 -2.14
CA MET A 119 15.45 -7.29 -1.12
C MET A 119 16.86 -7.51 -1.68
N ARG A 120 17.00 -8.07 -2.90
CA ARG A 120 18.31 -8.20 -3.58
C ARG A 120 18.88 -6.84 -3.97
N TRP A 121 18.03 -5.97 -4.54
CA TRP A 121 18.44 -4.62 -4.92
C TRP A 121 19.03 -3.82 -3.75
N LEU A 122 18.57 -4.03 -2.51
CA LEU A 122 19.15 -3.39 -1.33
C LEU A 122 20.64 -3.73 -1.12
N ASP A 123 21.11 -4.85 -1.63
CA ASP A 123 22.50 -5.32 -1.52
C ASP A 123 23.35 -4.93 -2.74
N GLU A 124 22.76 -4.31 -3.77
CA GLU A 124 23.45 -3.81 -4.95
C GLU A 124 24.05 -2.41 -4.71
N ALA A 125 24.99 -2.01 -5.56
CA ALA A 125 25.54 -0.66 -5.53
C ALA A 125 24.47 0.39 -5.83
N ASP A 126 24.61 1.60 -5.28
CA ASP A 126 23.73 2.72 -5.57
C ASP A 126 23.83 3.15 -7.03
N ASP A 127 22.66 3.36 -7.67
CA ASP A 127 22.55 4.12 -8.90
C ASP A 127 22.30 5.59 -8.55
N PRO A 128 23.24 6.52 -8.86
CA PRO A 128 23.07 7.93 -8.53
C PRO A 128 21.79 8.57 -9.10
N ARG A 129 21.27 8.03 -10.23
CA ARG A 129 20.06 8.54 -10.89
C ARG A 129 18.81 8.23 -10.08
N THR A 130 18.65 6.98 -9.67
CA THR A 130 17.50 6.58 -8.84
C THR A 130 17.64 7.10 -7.41
N ARG A 131 18.85 7.13 -6.85
CA ARG A 131 19.11 7.73 -5.54
C ARG A 131 18.66 9.18 -5.47
N ALA A 132 19.01 10.00 -6.47
CA ALA A 132 18.66 11.42 -6.50
C ALA A 132 17.16 11.68 -6.49
N VAL A 133 16.35 10.76 -7.02
CA VAL A 133 14.89 10.88 -7.11
C VAL A 133 14.21 10.28 -5.88
N TYR A 134 14.59 9.06 -5.48
CA TYR A 134 13.81 8.24 -4.56
C TYR A 134 14.33 8.25 -3.11
N TYR A 135 15.64 8.42 -2.89
CA TYR A 135 16.24 8.42 -1.53
C TYR A 135 17.45 9.35 -1.40
N PRO A 136 17.29 10.66 -1.77
CA PRO A 136 18.43 11.58 -1.84
C PRO A 136 19.12 11.84 -0.49
N THR A 137 18.38 11.68 0.60
CA THR A 137 18.85 12.00 1.96
C THR A 137 19.11 10.77 2.82
N LEU A 138 18.80 9.57 2.32
CA LEU A 138 18.96 8.33 3.09
C LEU A 138 20.06 7.45 2.48
N GLU A 139 20.78 6.73 3.36
CA GLU A 139 21.62 5.62 2.94
C GLU A 139 20.73 4.41 2.59
N LYS A 140 21.02 3.73 1.49
CA LYS A 140 20.24 2.59 0.97
C LYS A 140 20.03 1.48 2.02
N SER A 141 21.03 1.26 2.87
CA SER A 141 20.97 0.30 3.97
C SER A 141 19.86 0.59 4.98
N LEU A 142 19.47 1.88 5.15
CA LEU A 142 18.42 2.30 6.07
C LEU A 142 17.01 2.05 5.52
N LEU A 143 16.89 1.75 4.23
CA LEU A 143 15.60 1.42 3.61
C LEU A 143 15.11 0.03 4.06
N ARG A 144 16.04 -0.87 4.43
CA ARG A 144 15.72 -2.23 4.88
C ARG A 144 14.96 -2.23 6.20
N GLY A 145 13.80 -2.83 6.21
CA GLY A 145 12.92 -2.96 7.37
C GLY A 145 12.07 -1.72 7.65
N THR A 146 12.52 -0.53 7.27
CA THR A 146 11.75 0.72 7.43
C THR A 146 10.76 0.91 6.28
N TYR A 147 11.24 0.83 5.04
CA TYR A 147 10.45 1.02 3.82
C TYR A 147 10.32 -0.27 3.00
N ILE A 148 11.39 -1.06 2.93
CA ILE A 148 11.45 -2.30 2.17
C ILE A 148 11.64 -3.48 3.12
N ALA A 149 10.60 -4.31 3.24
CA ALA A 149 10.57 -5.48 4.10
C ALA A 149 10.48 -6.77 3.28
N PRO A 150 10.87 -7.94 3.85
CA PRO A 150 10.81 -9.22 3.15
C PRO A 150 9.39 -9.71 2.86
N GLN A 151 8.38 -9.03 3.39
CA GLN A 151 6.97 -9.30 3.17
C GLN A 151 6.25 -7.98 2.85
N SER A 152 5.32 -8.01 1.89
CA SER A 152 4.55 -6.84 1.49
C SER A 152 3.05 -7.11 1.56
N GLY A 153 2.29 -6.11 2.01
CA GLY A 153 0.82 -6.10 1.94
C GLY A 153 0.29 -6.30 0.51
N HIS A 154 0.98 -5.75 -0.48
CA HIS A 154 0.64 -5.89 -1.89
C HIS A 154 0.58 -7.35 -2.36
N SER A 155 1.43 -8.23 -1.82
CA SER A 155 1.45 -9.64 -2.19
C SER A 155 0.20 -10.41 -1.75
N ARG A 156 -0.68 -9.79 -0.96
CA ARG A 156 -2.00 -10.33 -0.58
C ARG A 156 -3.15 -9.84 -1.46
N GLY A 157 -2.87 -8.87 -2.38
CA GLY A 157 -3.82 -8.40 -3.39
C GLY A 157 -4.92 -7.46 -2.88
N ALA A 158 -4.76 -6.87 -1.70
CA ALA A 158 -5.72 -5.91 -1.14
C ALA A 158 -5.08 -4.55 -0.80
N THR A 159 -3.88 -4.30 -1.31
CA THR A 159 -3.11 -3.07 -1.14
C THR A 159 -2.88 -2.42 -2.49
N VAL A 160 -2.91 -1.10 -2.54
CA VAL A 160 -2.76 -0.30 -3.76
C VAL A 160 -1.96 0.97 -3.47
N ASP A 161 -1.10 1.36 -4.40
CA ASP A 161 -0.38 2.63 -4.43
C ASP A 161 -0.94 3.51 -5.54
N LEU A 162 -1.33 4.75 -5.20
CA LEU A 162 -2.06 5.61 -6.12
C LEU A 162 -1.99 7.09 -5.75
N THR A 163 -2.44 7.94 -6.68
CA THR A 163 -2.60 9.38 -6.48
C THR A 163 -3.94 9.88 -7.00
N LEU A 164 -4.21 11.18 -6.80
CA LEU A 164 -5.36 11.89 -7.35
C LEU A 164 -4.98 12.69 -8.59
N LEU A 165 -5.84 12.66 -9.58
CA LEU A 165 -5.87 13.61 -10.69
C LEU A 165 -7.00 14.61 -10.47
N ALA A 166 -6.76 15.87 -10.84
CA ALA A 166 -7.80 16.86 -11.08
C ALA A 166 -8.11 16.89 -12.58
N CYS A 167 -9.38 16.84 -12.94
CA CYS A 167 -9.85 16.83 -14.32
C CYS A 167 -10.66 18.07 -14.64
N ASP A 168 -10.75 18.42 -15.93
CA ASP A 168 -11.69 19.42 -16.39
C ASP A 168 -13.16 18.91 -16.30
N ALA A 169 -14.12 19.81 -16.52
CA ALA A 169 -15.53 19.48 -16.37
C ALA A 169 -16.03 18.38 -17.32
N ASP A 170 -15.34 18.20 -18.45
CA ASP A 170 -15.68 17.21 -19.48
C ASP A 170 -14.87 15.91 -19.33
N ASP A 171 -14.06 15.77 -18.27
CA ASP A 171 -13.12 14.67 -18.04
C ASP A 171 -12.16 14.41 -19.22
N ALA A 172 -11.91 15.48 -20.03
CA ALA A 172 -11.13 15.41 -21.25
C ALA A 172 -9.62 15.57 -21.00
N ALA A 173 -9.24 16.34 -19.97
CA ALA A 173 -7.86 16.50 -19.54
C ALA A 173 -7.77 16.37 -18.02
N CYS A 174 -6.82 15.55 -17.56
CA CYS A 174 -6.55 15.33 -16.14
C CYS A 174 -5.06 15.55 -15.86
N ALA A 175 -4.75 16.24 -14.75
CA ALA A 175 -3.40 16.43 -14.25
C ALA A 175 -3.26 15.93 -12.81
N PRO A 176 -2.10 15.39 -12.42
CA PRO A 176 -1.89 14.95 -11.04
C PRO A 176 -1.93 16.12 -10.08
N LEU A 177 -2.54 15.91 -8.91
CA LEU A 177 -2.40 16.82 -7.80
C LEU A 177 -0.99 16.71 -7.23
N ASP A 178 -0.39 17.87 -6.93
CA ASP A 178 0.93 17.89 -6.31
C ASP A 178 0.86 17.34 -4.87
N MET A 179 1.54 16.23 -4.63
CA MET A 179 1.64 15.56 -3.33
C MET A 179 2.92 15.93 -2.58
N GLY A 180 3.81 16.77 -3.14
CA GLY A 180 5.05 17.26 -2.53
C GLY A 180 6.24 16.29 -2.65
N THR A 181 6.02 15.04 -3.00
CA THR A 181 7.05 14.07 -3.37
C THR A 181 6.56 13.19 -4.52
N PRO A 182 7.45 12.60 -5.32
CA PRO A 182 7.06 11.53 -6.22
C PRO A 182 6.59 10.28 -5.43
N PHE A 183 5.94 9.37 -6.14
CA PHE A 183 5.71 7.99 -5.68
C PHE A 183 7.05 7.31 -5.35
N ASP A 184 7.08 6.43 -4.36
CA ASP A 184 8.29 5.73 -3.89
C ASP A 184 9.41 6.63 -3.33
N PHE A 185 9.12 7.88 -2.95
CA PHE A 185 10.09 8.69 -2.26
C PHE A 185 10.30 8.20 -0.82
N PHE A 186 11.47 7.67 -0.52
CA PHE A 186 11.83 7.20 0.82
C PHE A 186 12.32 8.36 1.70
N GLY A 187 11.58 8.65 2.76
CA GLY A 187 11.90 9.70 3.72
C GLY A 187 10.67 10.33 4.36
N SER A 188 10.88 11.06 5.46
CA SER A 188 9.84 11.72 6.26
C SER A 188 8.95 12.67 5.45
N ARG A 189 9.51 13.26 4.40
CA ARG A 189 8.74 14.12 3.48
C ARG A 189 7.61 13.38 2.78
N ALA A 190 7.68 12.05 2.61
CA ALA A 190 6.60 11.24 2.03
C ALA A 190 5.50 10.86 3.03
N HIS A 191 5.70 11.09 4.34
CA HIS A 191 4.68 10.80 5.34
C HIS A 191 3.41 11.61 5.07
N THR A 192 2.25 10.99 5.20
CA THR A 192 0.95 11.63 4.88
C THR A 192 0.75 12.96 5.60
N ASP A 193 1.17 13.03 6.85
CA ASP A 193 1.04 14.21 7.72
C ASP A 193 2.37 14.99 7.88
N SER A 194 3.32 14.87 6.93
CA SER A 194 4.62 15.53 6.97
C SER A 194 4.51 17.06 7.07
N ASP A 195 5.35 17.65 7.92
CA ASP A 195 5.51 19.10 8.02
C ASP A 195 6.48 19.69 6.97
N GLU A 196 7.16 18.82 6.22
CA GLU A 196 8.14 19.19 5.18
C GLU A 196 7.48 19.51 3.83
N VAL A 197 6.13 19.44 3.74
CA VAL A 197 5.35 19.82 2.56
C VAL A 197 4.45 21.01 2.85
N ASP A 198 4.06 21.74 1.83
CA ASP A 198 3.19 22.88 1.99
C ASP A 198 1.72 22.50 2.32
N ALA A 199 0.91 23.51 2.64
CA ALA A 199 -0.47 23.31 3.05
C ALA A 199 -1.34 22.71 1.92
N ALA A 200 -1.09 23.06 0.65
CA ALA A 200 -1.84 22.56 -0.49
C ALA A 200 -1.50 21.07 -0.76
N GLN A 201 -0.22 20.73 -0.72
CA GLN A 201 0.26 19.34 -0.87
C GLN A 201 -0.31 18.45 0.24
N ARG A 202 -0.29 18.91 1.49
CA ARG A 202 -0.89 18.21 2.62
C ARG A 202 -2.41 18.04 2.47
N ALA A 203 -3.10 19.10 2.01
CA ALA A 203 -4.53 19.01 1.74
C ALA A 203 -4.87 17.99 0.65
N ASN A 204 -4.04 17.88 -0.40
CA ASN A 204 -4.19 16.87 -1.45
C ASN A 204 -4.05 15.44 -0.89
N ARG A 205 -3.02 15.18 -0.05
CA ARG A 205 -2.84 13.88 0.65
C ARG A 205 -4.04 13.55 1.53
N HIS A 206 -4.56 14.52 2.28
CA HIS A 206 -5.73 14.34 3.13
C HIS A 206 -7.00 14.07 2.31
N ALA A 207 -7.16 14.72 1.16
CA ALA A 207 -8.29 14.45 0.26
C ALA A 207 -8.24 13.02 -0.28
N LEU A 208 -7.04 12.55 -0.69
CA LEU A 208 -6.83 11.16 -1.10
C LEU A 208 -7.18 10.21 0.05
N ARG A 209 -6.61 10.43 1.23
CA ARG A 209 -6.87 9.61 2.42
C ARG A 209 -8.35 9.54 2.77
N ALA A 210 -9.05 10.67 2.71
CA ALA A 210 -10.49 10.74 3.00
C ALA A 210 -11.33 9.95 1.98
N ALA A 211 -11.05 10.10 0.68
CA ALA A 211 -11.73 9.37 -0.37
C ALA A 211 -11.54 7.84 -0.24
N MET A 212 -10.31 7.41 0.03
CA MET A 212 -9.98 6.00 0.22
C MET A 212 -10.62 5.43 1.49
N ALA A 213 -10.60 6.18 2.59
CA ALA A 213 -11.18 5.77 3.87
C ALA A 213 -12.70 5.57 3.79
N ALA A 214 -13.42 6.34 2.96
CA ALA A 214 -14.84 6.20 2.76
C ALA A 214 -15.27 4.82 2.24
N GLU A 215 -14.34 4.10 1.60
CA GLU A 215 -14.57 2.75 1.06
C GLU A 215 -13.75 1.67 1.79
N GLY A 216 -13.27 1.97 3.00
CA GLY A 216 -12.64 1.02 3.91
C GLY A 216 -11.13 0.83 3.70
N PHE A 217 -10.48 1.66 2.90
CA PHE A 217 -9.03 1.62 2.79
C PHE A 217 -8.35 2.42 3.91
N VAL A 218 -7.30 1.86 4.48
CA VAL A 218 -6.49 2.47 5.52
C VAL A 218 -5.14 2.85 4.94
N ASN A 219 -4.73 4.10 5.13
CA ASN A 219 -3.44 4.63 4.70
C ASN A 219 -2.30 4.13 5.59
N LEU A 220 -1.14 3.89 5.01
CA LEU A 220 0.13 3.76 5.72
C LEU A 220 0.67 5.17 6.00
N PRO A 221 0.82 5.61 7.26
CA PRO A 221 1.19 7.00 7.56
C PRO A 221 2.53 7.44 6.96
N GLU A 222 3.47 6.52 6.78
CA GLU A 222 4.81 6.76 6.24
C GLU A 222 4.83 6.96 4.72
N GLU A 223 3.71 6.64 4.02
CA GLU A 223 3.61 6.67 2.56
C GLU A 223 2.25 7.24 2.15
N TRP A 224 2.22 8.49 1.62
CA TRP A 224 0.97 9.16 1.27
C TRP A 224 0.16 8.43 0.19
N TRP A 225 0.80 7.61 -0.63
CA TRP A 225 0.19 6.85 -1.75
C TRP A 225 -0.35 5.49 -1.37
N HIS A 226 0.08 4.91 -0.21
CA HIS A 226 -0.13 3.51 0.14
C HIS A 226 -1.40 3.27 0.95
N PHE A 227 -2.28 2.41 0.44
CA PHE A 227 -3.57 2.10 1.04
C PHE A 227 -3.86 0.60 1.04
N ARG A 228 -4.42 0.10 2.13
CA ARG A 228 -4.83 -1.29 2.29
C ARG A 228 -6.30 -1.38 2.68
N LEU A 229 -7.09 -2.23 1.98
CA LEU A 229 -8.48 -2.51 2.36
C LEU A 229 -8.57 -3.21 3.72
N GLN A 230 -9.50 -2.79 4.57
CA GLN A 230 -9.81 -3.40 5.86
C GLN A 230 -11.32 -3.67 5.99
N PRO A 231 -11.73 -4.86 6.51
CA PRO A 231 -10.88 -6.02 6.79
C PRO A 231 -10.24 -6.60 5.52
N GLU A 232 -9.02 -7.10 5.65
CA GLU A 232 -8.31 -7.70 4.51
C GLU A 232 -8.93 -9.04 4.13
N PRO A 233 -9.24 -9.31 2.83
CA PRO A 233 -9.96 -10.52 2.44
C PRO A 233 -9.22 -11.83 2.75
N THR A 234 -7.89 -11.83 2.61
CA THR A 234 -7.02 -13.00 2.81
C THR A 234 -5.81 -12.64 3.67
N PRO A 235 -6.02 -12.30 4.96
CA PRO A 235 -4.89 -11.97 5.83
C PRO A 235 -3.94 -13.17 5.96
N GLY A 236 -2.63 -12.90 5.82
CA GLY A 236 -1.60 -13.93 5.97
C GLY A 236 -1.36 -14.82 4.74
N ILE A 237 -2.17 -14.72 3.67
CA ILE A 237 -1.96 -15.47 2.42
C ILE A 237 -1.28 -14.57 1.39
N TYR A 238 -0.09 -14.96 0.97
CA TYR A 238 0.71 -14.25 -0.04
C TYR A 238 0.65 -15.00 -1.37
N TYR A 239 0.74 -14.28 -2.47
CA TYR A 239 0.67 -14.86 -3.81
C TYR A 239 1.95 -14.58 -4.60
N ASP A 240 2.31 -15.51 -5.49
CA ASP A 240 3.47 -15.39 -6.38
C ASP A 240 3.10 -15.69 -7.84
N VAL A 241 1.95 -15.18 -8.29
CA VAL A 241 1.49 -15.26 -9.68
C VAL A 241 2.09 -14.08 -10.45
N PRO A 242 2.73 -14.26 -11.60
CA PRO A 242 3.20 -13.13 -12.40
C PRO A 242 2.06 -12.20 -12.81
N VAL A 243 2.32 -10.89 -12.79
CA VAL A 243 1.40 -9.87 -13.30
C VAL A 243 1.44 -9.90 -14.83
N THR A 244 0.39 -10.46 -15.43
CA THR A 244 0.24 -10.57 -16.88
C THR A 244 -0.93 -9.72 -17.36
N SER A 245 -1.01 -9.52 -18.69
CA SER A 245 -2.20 -8.91 -19.28
C SER A 245 -3.41 -9.86 -19.17
N ALA A 246 -4.56 -9.31 -18.77
CA ALA A 246 -5.84 -10.05 -18.74
C ALA A 246 -6.40 -10.34 -20.15
N GLY A 247 -5.63 -10.15 -21.21
CA GLY A 247 -6.14 -10.20 -22.58
C GLY A 247 -7.05 -9.03 -22.95
N LEU A 248 -7.24 -8.08 -22.08
CA LEU A 248 -7.98 -6.85 -22.36
C LEU A 248 -7.19 -5.99 -23.36
N PRO A 249 -7.88 -5.28 -24.28
CA PRO A 249 -7.21 -4.39 -25.20
C PRO A 249 -6.40 -3.34 -24.41
N ALA A 250 -5.22 -3.00 -24.93
CA ALA A 250 -4.43 -1.91 -24.36
C ALA A 250 -5.28 -0.64 -24.27
N PRO A 251 -5.11 0.19 -23.22
CA PRO A 251 -5.78 1.49 -23.11
C PRO A 251 -5.64 2.25 -24.43
N SER A 252 -6.75 2.83 -24.91
CA SER A 252 -6.74 3.57 -26.18
C SER A 252 -5.75 4.75 -26.12
N ALA A 253 -5.34 5.27 -27.29
CA ALA A 253 -4.50 6.46 -27.35
C ALA A 253 -5.16 7.67 -26.62
N ARG A 254 -6.50 7.73 -26.59
CA ARG A 254 -7.27 8.72 -25.84
C ARG A 254 -7.09 8.53 -24.31
N ASP A 255 -7.11 7.31 -23.82
CA ASP A 255 -6.95 7.02 -22.38
C ASP A 255 -5.52 7.34 -21.92
N ARG A 256 -4.53 7.14 -22.80
CA ARG A 256 -3.12 7.51 -22.54
C ARG A 256 -2.85 9.00 -22.67
N ALA A 257 -3.54 9.70 -23.58
CA ALA A 257 -3.38 11.15 -23.79
C ALA A 257 -4.07 11.99 -22.72
N ARG A 258 -4.98 11.41 -21.94
CA ARG A 258 -5.65 12.07 -20.80
C ARG A 258 -4.75 12.26 -19.60
N VAL A 259 -3.62 11.57 -19.56
CA VAL A 259 -2.64 11.68 -18.48
C VAL A 259 -1.47 12.53 -18.96
N ASP A 260 -1.27 13.68 -18.33
CA ASP A 260 -0.19 14.62 -18.63
C ASP A 260 1.18 13.88 -18.62
N PRO A 261 2.06 14.12 -19.64
CA PRO A 261 3.44 13.62 -19.62
C PRO A 261 4.23 13.98 -18.34
N ALA A 262 3.81 15.01 -17.59
CA ALA A 262 4.40 15.38 -16.30
C ALA A 262 4.27 14.29 -15.22
N ILE A 263 3.32 13.34 -15.36
CA ILE A 263 3.19 12.19 -14.44
C ILE A 263 4.35 11.20 -14.60
N ARG A 264 5.08 11.27 -15.72
CA ARG A 264 6.22 10.40 -16.03
C ARG A 264 7.57 10.92 -15.52
N ARG A 265 7.56 11.94 -14.65
CA ARG A 265 8.80 12.52 -14.10
C ARG A 265 8.79 12.54 -12.58
#